data_69b65477f9a8d611c6154d3bfd4fbd2e
#
_entry.id   69b65477f9a8d611c6154d3bfd4fbd2e
#
_cell.length_a   1.000
_cell.length_b   1.000
_cell.length_c   1.000
_cell.angle_alpha   90.00
_cell.angle_beta   90.00
_cell.angle_gamma   90.00
#
_symmetry.space_group_name_H-M   'P 1'
#
loop_
_entity.id
_entity.type
_entity.pdbx_description
1 polymer ?
#
loop_
_entity_poly.entity_id
_entity_poly.type
_entity_poly.pdbx_seq_one_letter_code
_entity_poly.pdbx_strand_id
1 'polypeptide(L)'
;LLYLLLQHAKSWLIDHDVYWLVRLLDQIQFRALASAALSFAVVLFLGPRVIAWLARKKIGDTGQSDTQLLAAAAGSKANTPTMGGILIVGAIGLCTFLLADLSERFIQLGLIVLVWLALVGFADDWLKLTAKQRGSGRQGLQEWEKLIFQFGVGIMVGYFLFVRPPLPTSSAIIDQPNSQSMSHVLTLPLQKTYVRPERSVAPSEPNQPASQPPAQPSIATIPTAEQTPAQREPQWQANPSLIYLPMVIFIAVVALMIAGMSNAVNITDGMDGLAGGISAAVAFGIFVLCLVAGDEDAATYLLVPHLPGSGELAILAGATAGACLGFLWWNCGPAHVFMGDTGALALGGVIGYIAVAIRQEFVVLLMCGVFIAEIMSVVIQRYYFKLTGGKRVFRCAPFHHHLNR
;
A
#
# COMPACT_ATOMS: atom_id res chain seq x y z
N LEU A 1 -18.48 -2.28 3.34
CA LEU A 1 -19.91 -2.25 3.66
C LEU A 1 -20.67 -3.45 3.10
N LEU A 2 -20.57 -3.71 1.79
CA LEU A 2 -21.21 -4.87 1.15
C LEU A 2 -20.74 -6.17 1.79
N TYR A 3 -19.46 -6.31 2.07
CA TYR A 3 -18.88 -7.46 2.76
C TYR A 3 -19.45 -7.62 4.19
N LEU A 4 -19.54 -6.55 4.97
CA LEU A 4 -20.12 -6.59 6.32
C LEU A 4 -21.61 -6.97 6.29
N LEU A 5 -22.37 -6.45 5.33
CA LEU A 5 -23.76 -6.85 5.13
C LEU A 5 -23.88 -8.34 4.79
N LEU A 6 -22.97 -8.84 3.93
CA LEU A 6 -22.91 -10.25 3.58
C LEU A 6 -22.63 -11.11 4.81
N GLN A 7 -21.67 -10.74 5.66
CA GLN A 7 -21.34 -11.47 6.87
C GLN A 7 -22.53 -11.49 7.86
N HIS A 8 -23.28 -10.40 7.98
CA HIS A 8 -24.49 -10.34 8.80
C HIS A 8 -25.63 -11.21 8.25
N ALA A 9 -25.77 -11.27 6.93
CA ALA A 9 -26.82 -12.05 6.27
C ALA A 9 -26.42 -13.52 6.01
N LYS A 10 -25.19 -13.91 6.32
CA LYS A 10 -24.61 -15.19 5.93
C LYS A 10 -25.39 -16.39 6.43
N SER A 11 -25.81 -16.41 7.71
CA SER A 11 -26.63 -17.49 8.29
C SER A 11 -27.95 -17.60 7.55
N TRP A 12 -28.65 -16.51 7.32
CA TRP A 12 -29.91 -16.47 6.60
C TRP A 12 -29.78 -16.97 5.15
N LEU A 13 -28.69 -16.56 4.46
CA LEU A 13 -28.41 -17.00 3.08
C LEU A 13 -28.12 -18.50 2.98
N ILE A 14 -27.47 -19.08 3.99
CA ILE A 14 -27.21 -20.52 4.08
C ILE A 14 -28.51 -21.28 4.31
N ASP A 15 -29.35 -20.80 5.25
CA ASP A 15 -30.64 -21.44 5.61
C ASP A 15 -31.61 -21.46 4.42
N HIS A 16 -31.48 -20.51 3.46
CA HIS A 16 -32.34 -20.42 2.28
C HIS A 16 -31.68 -20.92 1.00
N ASP A 17 -30.55 -21.60 1.08
CA ASP A 17 -29.81 -22.19 -0.07
C ASP A 17 -29.39 -21.18 -1.16
N VAL A 18 -29.27 -19.88 -0.82
CA VAL A 18 -28.92 -18.79 -1.78
C VAL A 18 -27.46 -18.37 -1.66
N TYR A 19 -26.73 -18.88 -0.63
CA TYR A 19 -25.35 -18.50 -0.34
C TYR A 19 -24.39 -18.73 -1.51
N TRP A 20 -24.63 -19.70 -2.37
CA TRP A 20 -23.81 -20.00 -3.53
C TRP A 20 -23.63 -18.81 -4.50
N LEU A 21 -24.63 -17.90 -4.61
CA LEU A 21 -24.58 -16.69 -5.44
C LEU A 21 -23.55 -15.68 -4.94
N VAL A 22 -23.34 -15.62 -3.64
CA VAL A 22 -22.50 -14.61 -2.99
C VAL A 22 -21.22 -15.17 -2.39
N ARG A 23 -21.03 -16.50 -2.46
CA ARG A 23 -19.84 -17.21 -1.92
C ARG A 23 -18.52 -16.63 -2.41
N LEU A 24 -18.47 -16.13 -3.64
CA LEU A 24 -17.26 -15.52 -4.20
C LEU A 24 -16.83 -14.27 -3.44
N LEU A 25 -17.79 -13.53 -2.84
CA LEU A 25 -17.47 -12.35 -2.03
C LEU A 25 -16.82 -12.67 -0.68
N ASP A 26 -16.84 -13.92 -0.23
CA ASP A 26 -16.08 -14.35 0.95
C ASP A 26 -14.59 -14.52 0.63
N GLN A 27 -14.24 -14.73 -0.65
CA GLN A 27 -12.86 -14.90 -1.07
C GLN A 27 -12.19 -13.54 -1.24
N ILE A 28 -11.09 -13.34 -0.52
CA ILE A 28 -10.35 -12.09 -0.53
C ILE A 28 -9.77 -11.77 -1.92
N GLN A 29 -9.30 -12.80 -2.64
CA GLN A 29 -8.74 -12.67 -3.98
C GLN A 29 -9.80 -12.13 -4.95
N PHE A 30 -11.02 -12.64 -4.85
CA PHE A 30 -12.13 -12.16 -5.69
C PHE A 30 -12.49 -10.72 -5.35
N ARG A 31 -12.63 -10.36 -4.06
CA ARG A 31 -12.93 -8.99 -3.63
C ARG A 31 -11.86 -8.01 -4.06
N ALA A 32 -10.61 -8.42 -3.99
CA ALA A 32 -9.48 -7.59 -4.37
C ALA A 32 -9.43 -7.34 -5.89
N LEU A 33 -9.67 -8.37 -6.72
CA LEU A 33 -9.81 -8.20 -8.18
C LEU A 33 -11.06 -7.39 -8.55
N ALA A 34 -12.18 -7.66 -7.86
CA ALA A 34 -13.41 -6.91 -8.05
C ALA A 34 -13.24 -5.42 -7.70
N SER A 35 -12.46 -5.10 -6.66
CA SER A 35 -12.17 -3.71 -6.30
C SER A 35 -11.33 -3.00 -7.37
N ALA A 36 -10.38 -3.68 -7.98
CA ALA A 36 -9.60 -3.14 -9.09
C ALA A 36 -10.48 -2.86 -10.32
N ALA A 37 -11.31 -3.84 -10.71
CA ALA A 37 -12.22 -3.69 -11.84
C ALA A 37 -13.28 -2.60 -11.59
N LEU A 38 -13.84 -2.56 -10.38
CA LEU A 38 -14.87 -1.58 -10.02
C LEU A 38 -14.29 -0.16 -9.97
N SER A 39 -13.12 0.04 -9.35
CA SER A 39 -12.49 1.36 -9.28
C SER A 39 -12.07 1.87 -10.66
N PHE A 40 -11.55 1.00 -11.52
CA PHE A 40 -11.29 1.29 -12.93
C PHE A 40 -12.58 1.77 -13.64
N ALA A 41 -13.66 1.02 -13.51
CA ALA A 41 -14.95 1.35 -14.12
C ALA A 41 -15.51 2.68 -13.56
N VAL A 42 -15.44 2.89 -12.24
CA VAL A 42 -15.88 4.14 -11.61
C VAL A 42 -15.16 5.34 -12.20
N VAL A 43 -13.83 5.28 -12.30
CA VAL A 43 -13.03 6.38 -12.86
C VAL A 43 -13.33 6.57 -14.36
N LEU A 44 -13.49 5.50 -15.12
CA LEU A 44 -13.76 5.58 -16.54
C LEU A 44 -15.15 6.20 -16.83
N PHE A 45 -16.19 5.78 -16.11
CA PHE A 45 -17.57 6.24 -16.34
C PHE A 45 -17.88 7.60 -15.70
N LEU A 46 -17.30 7.89 -14.52
CA LEU A 46 -17.49 9.20 -13.86
C LEU A 46 -16.53 10.27 -14.39
N GLY A 47 -15.42 9.87 -15.01
CA GLY A 47 -14.39 10.77 -15.53
C GLY A 47 -14.96 11.94 -16.34
N PRO A 48 -15.76 11.72 -17.40
CA PRO A 48 -16.30 12.79 -18.23
C PRO A 48 -17.13 13.81 -17.44
N ARG A 49 -17.94 13.32 -16.46
CA ARG A 49 -18.78 14.19 -15.64
C ARG A 49 -17.95 15.06 -14.68
N VAL A 50 -16.93 14.45 -14.03
CA VAL A 50 -16.04 15.16 -13.10
C VAL A 50 -15.17 16.16 -13.87
N ILE A 51 -14.60 15.79 -15.01
CA ILE A 51 -13.77 16.67 -15.85
C ILE A 51 -14.62 17.86 -16.33
N ALA A 52 -15.85 17.63 -16.82
CA ALA A 52 -16.75 18.70 -17.23
C ALA A 52 -17.16 19.60 -16.05
N TRP A 53 -17.30 19.07 -14.84
CA TRP A 53 -17.57 19.85 -13.63
C TRP A 53 -16.37 20.71 -13.23
N LEU A 54 -15.15 20.17 -13.24
CA LEU A 54 -13.91 20.91 -12.95
C LEU A 54 -13.69 22.03 -13.98
N ALA A 55 -13.87 21.75 -15.26
CA ALA A 55 -13.74 22.73 -16.34
C ALA A 55 -14.74 23.89 -16.20
N ARG A 56 -16.02 23.60 -15.86
CA ARG A 56 -17.04 24.63 -15.63
C ARG A 56 -16.71 25.54 -14.46
N LYS A 57 -16.06 25.02 -13.42
CA LYS A 57 -15.60 25.80 -12.27
C LYS A 57 -14.34 26.63 -12.57
N LYS A 58 -13.81 26.56 -13.79
CA LYS A 58 -12.54 27.18 -14.18
C LYS A 58 -11.37 26.77 -13.26
N ILE A 59 -11.40 25.54 -12.78
CA ILE A 59 -10.37 24.94 -11.96
C ILE A 59 -9.27 24.46 -12.92
N GLY A 60 -8.48 25.37 -13.47
CA GLY A 60 -7.40 25.07 -14.42
C GLY A 60 -6.08 25.72 -14.00
N ASP A 61 -4.99 25.11 -14.42
CA ASP A 61 -3.65 25.64 -14.21
C ASP A 61 -3.50 26.95 -14.99
N THR A 62 -2.95 27.99 -14.36
CA THR A 62 -2.75 29.30 -14.99
C THR A 62 -1.47 29.38 -15.79
N GLY A 63 -0.72 28.28 -15.94
CA GLY A 63 0.46 28.18 -16.82
C GLY A 63 1.62 29.14 -16.47
N GLN A 64 1.66 29.65 -15.24
CA GLN A 64 2.78 30.52 -14.82
C GLN A 64 3.95 29.65 -14.34
N SER A 65 4.85 29.31 -15.24
CA SER A 65 6.17 28.77 -14.89
C SER A 65 7.24 29.84 -15.09
N ASP A 66 8.18 29.93 -14.15
CA ASP A 66 9.24 30.91 -14.05
C ASP A 66 10.29 30.87 -15.19
N THR A 67 10.17 29.93 -16.13
CA THR A 67 11.08 29.81 -17.28
C THR A 67 10.32 29.88 -18.59
N GLN A 68 10.77 30.78 -19.48
CA GLN A 68 10.17 31.02 -20.81
C GLN A 68 9.95 29.76 -21.67
N LEU A 69 10.81 28.75 -21.52
CA LEU A 69 10.69 27.47 -22.25
C LEU A 69 9.59 26.56 -21.69
N LEU A 70 9.36 26.59 -20.38
CA LEU A 70 8.24 25.89 -19.74
C LEU A 70 6.92 26.63 -20.01
N ALA A 71 6.94 27.94 -20.11
CA ALA A 71 5.78 28.74 -20.47
C ALA A 71 5.29 28.47 -21.92
N ALA A 72 6.18 28.20 -22.86
CA ALA A 72 5.82 27.83 -24.22
C ALA A 72 5.18 26.43 -24.31
N ALA A 73 5.65 25.47 -23.51
CA ALA A 73 5.04 24.15 -23.38
C ALA A 73 3.71 24.19 -22.57
N ALA A 74 3.61 25.09 -21.60
CA ALA A 74 2.43 25.31 -20.77
C ALA A 74 1.28 26.00 -21.54
N GLY A 75 1.58 26.78 -22.60
CA GLY A 75 0.58 27.48 -23.39
C GLY A 75 -0.48 26.53 -24.03
N SER A 76 -0.10 25.31 -24.40
CA SER A 76 -1.02 24.29 -24.91
C SER A 76 -1.85 23.62 -23.81
N LYS A 77 -1.45 23.72 -22.52
CA LYS A 77 -2.06 23.06 -21.36
C LYS A 77 -2.89 24.01 -20.48
N ALA A 78 -2.91 25.31 -20.80
CA ALA A 78 -3.54 26.36 -19.98
C ALA A 78 -5.05 26.19 -19.71
N ASN A 79 -5.73 25.33 -20.47
CA ASN A 79 -7.17 25.05 -20.31
C ASN A 79 -7.47 23.67 -19.71
N THR A 80 -6.46 22.87 -19.37
CA THR A 80 -6.67 21.55 -18.78
C THR A 80 -7.01 21.70 -17.30
N PRO A 81 -8.15 21.16 -16.82
CA PRO A 81 -8.51 21.24 -15.42
C PRO A 81 -7.54 20.45 -14.54
N THR A 82 -7.26 20.99 -13.36
CA THR A 82 -6.50 20.33 -12.28
C THR A 82 -7.46 19.70 -11.25
N MET A 83 -6.93 19.05 -10.21
CA MET A 83 -7.67 18.38 -9.13
C MET A 83 -8.39 17.10 -9.59
N GLY A 84 -7.96 16.46 -10.67
CA GLY A 84 -8.46 15.14 -11.08
C GLY A 84 -8.24 14.04 -10.04
N GLY A 85 -7.35 14.26 -9.09
CA GLY A 85 -7.12 13.39 -7.94
C GLY A 85 -8.36 13.11 -7.10
N ILE A 86 -9.34 14.00 -7.08
CA ILE A 86 -10.63 13.76 -6.43
C ILE A 86 -11.31 12.51 -6.99
N LEU A 87 -11.23 12.29 -8.29
CA LEU A 87 -11.79 11.12 -8.94
C LEU A 87 -11.08 9.84 -8.52
N ILE A 88 -9.74 9.87 -8.45
CA ILE A 88 -8.91 8.75 -8.00
C ILE A 88 -9.23 8.40 -6.55
N VAL A 89 -9.11 9.37 -5.65
CA VAL A 89 -9.35 9.19 -4.20
C VAL A 89 -10.78 8.73 -3.93
N GLY A 90 -11.76 9.33 -4.63
CA GLY A 90 -13.16 8.94 -4.52
C GLY A 90 -13.41 7.50 -4.95
N ALA A 91 -12.80 7.05 -6.06
CA ALA A 91 -12.91 5.68 -6.53
C ALA A 91 -12.25 4.67 -5.58
N ILE A 92 -11.02 4.95 -5.11
CA ILE A 92 -10.32 4.12 -4.14
C ILE A 92 -11.14 4.01 -2.85
N GLY A 93 -11.56 5.15 -2.28
CA GLY A 93 -12.33 5.18 -1.05
C GLY A 93 -13.65 4.43 -1.17
N LEU A 94 -14.41 4.66 -2.24
CA LEU A 94 -15.69 4.00 -2.49
C LEU A 94 -15.53 2.48 -2.61
N CYS A 95 -14.60 2.01 -3.44
CA CYS A 95 -14.43 0.57 -3.70
C CYS A 95 -13.91 -0.16 -2.45
N THR A 96 -12.97 0.45 -1.73
CA THR A 96 -12.48 -0.10 -0.46
C THR A 96 -13.60 -0.13 0.58
N PHE A 97 -14.38 0.93 0.73
CA PHE A 97 -15.51 0.99 1.66
C PHE A 97 -16.59 -0.06 1.36
N LEU A 98 -16.83 -0.36 0.07
CA LEU A 98 -17.82 -1.36 -0.33
C LEU A 98 -17.33 -2.79 -0.11
N LEU A 99 -16.09 -3.11 -0.48
CA LEU A 99 -15.61 -4.48 -0.63
C LEU A 99 -14.68 -4.96 0.49
N ALA A 100 -13.99 -4.06 1.20
CA ALA A 100 -13.10 -4.44 2.29
C ALA A 100 -13.85 -4.72 3.60
N ASP A 101 -13.21 -5.48 4.46
CA ASP A 101 -13.63 -5.61 5.85
C ASP A 101 -13.22 -4.35 6.62
N LEU A 102 -14.21 -3.52 6.93
CA LEU A 102 -13.98 -2.27 7.67
C LEU A 102 -13.68 -2.49 9.16
N SER A 103 -13.85 -3.72 9.66
CA SER A 103 -13.46 -4.08 11.03
C SER A 103 -11.95 -4.26 11.14
N GLU A 104 -11.29 -4.57 10.01
CA GLU A 104 -9.86 -4.74 9.97
C GLU A 104 -9.11 -3.41 10.13
N ARG A 105 -8.19 -3.39 11.10
CA ARG A 105 -7.43 -2.19 11.44
C ARG A 105 -6.56 -1.71 10.29
N PHE A 106 -5.98 -2.62 9.52
CA PHE A 106 -5.18 -2.25 8.35
C PHE A 106 -5.99 -1.42 7.35
N ILE A 107 -7.26 -1.78 7.12
CA ILE A 107 -8.15 -1.01 6.24
C ILE A 107 -8.51 0.34 6.84
N GLN A 108 -8.83 0.38 8.15
CA GLN A 108 -9.16 1.63 8.84
C GLN A 108 -8.00 2.64 8.73
N LEU A 109 -6.77 2.22 9.05
CA LEU A 109 -5.58 3.07 8.95
C LEU A 109 -5.30 3.49 7.50
N GLY A 110 -5.47 2.58 6.53
CA GLY A 110 -5.30 2.89 5.11
C GLY A 110 -6.28 3.94 4.60
N LEU A 111 -7.54 3.84 5.00
CA LEU A 111 -8.56 4.85 4.69
C LEU A 111 -8.28 6.20 5.36
N ILE A 112 -7.78 6.19 6.60
CA ILE A 112 -7.35 7.41 7.29
C ILE A 112 -6.20 8.09 6.52
N VAL A 113 -5.17 7.33 6.11
CA VAL A 113 -4.06 7.88 5.31
C VAL A 113 -4.56 8.45 3.99
N LEU A 114 -5.41 7.71 3.27
CA LEU A 114 -5.99 8.15 2.00
C LEU A 114 -6.73 9.48 2.16
N VAL A 115 -7.67 9.55 3.11
CA VAL A 115 -8.51 10.73 3.30
C VAL A 115 -7.70 11.91 3.84
N TRP A 116 -6.82 11.67 4.83
CA TRP A 116 -6.02 12.73 5.42
C TRP A 116 -5.12 13.42 4.39
N LEU A 117 -4.38 12.65 3.61
CA LEU A 117 -3.46 13.20 2.62
C LEU A 117 -4.20 13.79 1.41
N ALA A 118 -5.35 13.22 1.05
CA ALA A 118 -6.23 13.82 0.06
C ALA A 118 -6.74 15.21 0.51
N LEU A 119 -7.11 15.36 1.79
CA LEU A 119 -7.53 16.65 2.33
C LEU A 119 -6.39 17.67 2.36
N VAL A 120 -5.17 17.26 2.70
CA VAL A 120 -3.98 18.11 2.65
C VAL A 120 -3.72 18.59 1.21
N GLY A 121 -3.72 17.64 0.24
CA GLY A 121 -3.56 17.97 -1.17
C GLY A 121 -4.69 18.85 -1.70
N PHE A 122 -5.93 18.54 -1.34
CA PHE A 122 -7.09 19.36 -1.70
C PHE A 122 -6.96 20.79 -1.16
N ALA A 123 -6.54 20.95 0.08
CA ALA A 123 -6.33 22.28 0.67
C ALA A 123 -5.25 23.05 -0.09
N ASP A 124 -4.18 22.40 -0.49
CA ASP A 124 -3.12 23.02 -1.30
C ASP A 124 -3.62 23.45 -2.68
N ASP A 125 -4.25 22.53 -3.41
CA ASP A 125 -4.84 22.82 -4.72
C ASP A 125 -5.86 23.96 -4.66
N TRP A 126 -6.74 23.92 -3.63
CA TRP A 126 -7.74 24.97 -3.42
C TRP A 126 -7.13 26.33 -3.10
N LEU A 127 -6.07 26.35 -2.29
CA LEU A 127 -5.35 27.59 -1.96
C LEU A 127 -4.66 28.16 -3.20
N LYS A 128 -4.06 27.35 -4.06
CA LYS A 128 -3.45 27.76 -5.33
C LYS A 128 -4.50 28.42 -6.25
N LEU A 129 -5.65 27.77 -6.43
CA LEU A 129 -6.72 28.26 -7.31
C LEU A 129 -7.33 29.58 -6.85
N THR A 130 -7.50 29.74 -5.53
CA THR A 130 -8.14 30.94 -4.95
C THR A 130 -7.14 32.06 -4.64
N ALA A 131 -5.85 31.87 -4.83
CA ALA A 131 -4.80 32.86 -4.54
C ALA A 131 -5.02 34.19 -5.28
N LYS A 132 -5.39 34.16 -6.56
CA LYS A 132 -5.68 35.34 -7.36
C LYS A 132 -6.89 36.13 -6.87
N GLN A 133 -7.94 35.45 -6.39
CA GLN A 133 -9.15 36.09 -5.88
C GLN A 133 -8.94 36.74 -4.51
N ARG A 134 -8.01 36.19 -3.73
CA ARG A 134 -7.71 36.69 -2.37
C ARG A 134 -6.70 37.83 -2.35
N GLY A 135 -6.06 38.16 -3.48
CA GLY A 135 -5.02 39.19 -3.52
C GLY A 135 -3.81 38.88 -2.62
N SER A 136 -3.70 37.65 -2.12
CA SER A 136 -2.60 37.23 -1.28
C SER A 136 -1.44 36.75 -2.14
N GLY A 137 -0.22 37.22 -1.84
CA GLY A 137 1.00 36.73 -2.50
C GLY A 137 1.34 35.27 -2.24
N ARG A 138 0.50 34.56 -1.47
CA ARG A 138 0.70 33.17 -1.07
C ARG A 138 0.01 32.23 -2.05
N GLN A 139 0.81 31.41 -2.75
CA GLN A 139 0.34 30.43 -3.71
C GLN A 139 0.37 29.00 -3.10
N GLY A 140 -0.66 28.61 -2.31
CA GLY A 140 -0.76 27.28 -1.72
C GLY A 140 -0.18 27.14 -0.31
N LEU A 141 -0.08 25.89 0.17
CA LEU A 141 0.58 25.54 1.42
C LEU A 141 2.10 25.60 1.24
N GLN A 142 2.82 26.00 2.28
CA GLN A 142 4.28 25.94 2.27
C GLN A 142 4.75 24.48 2.38
N GLU A 143 5.92 24.16 1.80
CA GLU A 143 6.45 22.78 1.80
C GLU A 143 6.55 22.18 3.22
N TRP A 144 7.00 23.00 4.20
CA TRP A 144 7.11 22.53 5.59
C TRP A 144 5.74 22.27 6.26
N GLU A 145 4.67 23.00 5.87
CA GLU A 145 3.31 22.75 6.37
C GLU A 145 2.79 21.40 5.88
N LYS A 146 3.01 21.09 4.59
CA LYS A 146 2.68 19.77 4.03
C LYS A 146 3.43 18.66 4.79
N LEU A 147 4.72 18.86 5.05
CA LEU A 147 5.54 17.91 5.78
C LEU A 147 5.00 17.65 7.20
N ILE A 148 4.59 18.68 7.94
CA ILE A 148 4.01 18.52 9.28
C ILE A 148 2.78 17.61 9.22
N PHE A 149 1.85 17.84 8.29
CA PHE A 149 0.65 17.01 8.14
C PHE A 149 0.97 15.57 7.71
N GLN A 150 1.95 15.39 6.82
CA GLN A 150 2.39 14.07 6.37
C GLN A 150 3.09 13.28 7.50
N PHE A 151 4.02 13.90 8.22
CA PHE A 151 4.64 13.28 9.39
C PHE A 151 3.65 13.04 10.51
N GLY A 152 2.69 13.95 10.72
CA GLY A 152 1.64 13.80 11.72
C GLY A 152 0.83 12.51 11.53
N VAL A 153 0.32 12.29 10.32
CA VAL A 153 -0.41 11.04 10.00
C VAL A 153 0.51 9.82 10.06
N GLY A 154 1.76 9.95 9.60
CA GLY A 154 2.75 8.86 9.66
C GLY A 154 3.08 8.43 11.09
N ILE A 155 3.29 9.37 12.01
CA ILE A 155 3.52 9.09 13.44
C ILE A 155 2.29 8.43 14.06
N MET A 156 1.10 8.94 13.79
CA MET A 156 -0.15 8.36 14.26
C MET A 156 -0.31 6.91 13.80
N VAL A 157 -0.14 6.66 12.52
CA VAL A 157 -0.22 5.31 11.93
C VAL A 157 0.85 4.38 12.53
N GLY A 158 2.11 4.85 12.62
CA GLY A 158 3.19 4.08 13.21
C GLY A 158 2.92 3.69 14.66
N TYR A 159 2.36 4.61 15.45
CA TYR A 159 1.96 4.32 16.82
C TYR A 159 0.89 3.22 16.87
N PHE A 160 -0.18 3.33 16.07
CA PHE A 160 -1.26 2.34 16.09
C PHE A 160 -0.83 0.97 15.54
N LEU A 161 0.04 0.92 14.54
CA LEU A 161 0.61 -0.33 14.04
C LEU A 161 1.52 -1.00 15.08
N PHE A 162 2.23 -0.22 15.89
CA PHE A 162 3.13 -0.76 16.92
C PHE A 162 2.37 -1.27 18.14
N VAL A 163 1.49 -0.45 18.72
CA VAL A 163 0.86 -0.72 20.03
C VAL A 163 -0.18 -1.85 19.94
N ARG A 164 -0.77 -2.03 18.76
CA ARG A 164 -1.80 -3.04 18.55
C ARG A 164 -1.51 -3.84 17.30
N PRO A 165 -0.50 -4.72 17.33
CA PRO A 165 -0.26 -5.63 16.23
C PRO A 165 -1.50 -6.50 15.97
N PRO A 166 -1.70 -7.01 14.73
CA PRO A 166 -2.78 -7.94 14.45
C PRO A 166 -2.70 -9.11 15.41
N LEU A 167 -3.87 -9.53 15.93
CA LEU A 167 -3.94 -10.69 16.82
C LEU A 167 -3.47 -11.91 16.04
N PRO A 168 -2.59 -12.75 16.60
CA PRO A 168 -2.24 -14.00 15.97
C PRO A 168 -3.52 -14.86 15.90
N THR A 169 -4.02 -15.09 14.70
CA THR A 169 -4.97 -16.18 14.46
C THR A 169 -4.21 -17.45 14.80
N SER A 170 -4.79 -18.35 15.57
CA SER A 170 -4.16 -19.58 16.12
C SER A 170 -3.53 -20.42 15.00
N SER A 171 -2.36 -20.07 14.59
CA SER A 171 -1.55 -20.84 13.67
C SER A 171 -0.45 -21.54 14.46
N ALA A 172 -0.18 -22.77 14.10
CA ALA A 172 0.79 -23.66 14.74
C ALA A 172 2.23 -23.10 14.81
N ILE A 173 2.51 -21.93 14.22
CA ILE A 173 3.80 -21.26 14.15
C ILE A 173 4.10 -20.45 15.42
N ILE A 174 3.11 -20.11 16.26
CA ILE A 174 3.24 -19.03 17.27
C ILE A 174 3.15 -19.51 18.72
N ASP A 175 3.16 -20.80 18.99
CA ASP A 175 3.15 -21.32 20.37
C ASP A 175 4.50 -21.25 21.10
N GLN A 176 5.32 -20.24 20.80
CA GLN A 176 6.47 -19.94 21.66
C GLN A 176 6.15 -18.73 22.55
N PRO A 177 6.25 -18.85 23.88
CA PRO A 177 5.91 -17.80 24.83
C PRO A 177 6.78 -16.51 24.75
N ASN A 178 7.75 -16.46 23.83
CA ASN A 178 8.64 -15.34 23.56
C ASN A 178 8.63 -14.85 22.09
N SER A 179 7.64 -15.23 21.28
CA SER A 179 7.57 -14.78 19.89
C SER A 179 7.22 -13.29 19.83
N GLN A 180 8.19 -12.46 19.52
CA GLN A 180 7.96 -11.05 19.18
C GLN A 180 7.11 -11.01 17.89
N SER A 181 6.14 -10.09 17.84
CA SER A 181 5.25 -9.96 16.70
C SER A 181 6.02 -9.69 15.40
N MET A 182 5.75 -10.44 14.34
CA MET A 182 6.31 -10.21 13.00
C MET A 182 6.00 -8.82 12.45
N SER A 183 5.00 -8.13 13.00
CA SER A 183 4.65 -6.76 12.62
C SER A 183 5.73 -5.72 12.90
N HIS A 184 6.73 -6.01 13.75
CA HIS A 184 7.81 -5.10 14.12
C HIS A 184 9.15 -5.46 13.45
N VAL A 185 9.16 -6.47 12.59
CA VAL A 185 10.38 -6.92 11.89
C VAL A 185 10.73 -5.95 10.77
N LEU A 186 12.02 -5.58 10.66
CA LEU A 186 12.55 -4.95 9.45
C LEU A 186 13.01 -6.06 8.51
N THR A 187 12.32 -6.21 7.40
CA THR A 187 12.65 -7.22 6.40
C THR A 187 13.70 -6.69 5.44
N LEU A 188 14.91 -7.24 5.51
CA LEU A 188 15.98 -6.90 4.56
C LEU A 188 15.83 -7.69 3.25
N PRO A 189 16.28 -7.14 2.11
CA PRO A 189 16.31 -7.86 0.85
C PRO A 189 17.06 -9.20 0.98
N LEU A 190 16.47 -10.27 0.46
CA LEU A 190 17.02 -11.62 0.48
C LEU A 190 17.14 -12.28 1.88
N GLN A 191 16.65 -11.64 2.94
CA GLN A 191 16.61 -12.23 4.27
C GLN A 191 15.43 -13.20 4.37
N LYS A 192 15.72 -14.45 4.78
CA LYS A 192 14.68 -15.44 5.06
C LYS A 192 14.00 -15.13 6.39
N THR A 193 12.69 -14.98 6.37
CA THR A 193 11.90 -14.73 7.59
C THR A 193 11.70 -16.00 8.40
N TYR A 194 11.61 -17.15 7.73
CA TYR A 194 11.40 -18.44 8.37
C TYR A 194 12.55 -19.39 8.07
N VAL A 195 12.88 -20.27 9.03
CA VAL A 195 13.84 -21.34 8.91
C VAL A 195 13.18 -22.67 9.33
N ARG A 196 13.52 -23.75 8.66
CA ARG A 196 13.16 -25.07 9.15
C ARG A 196 14.10 -25.44 10.30
N PRO A 197 13.58 -25.88 11.46
CA PRO A 197 14.44 -26.40 12.50
C PRO A 197 15.21 -27.60 11.94
N GLU A 198 16.52 -27.63 12.18
CA GLU A 198 17.31 -28.83 11.88
C GLU A 198 16.66 -30.00 12.63
N ARG A 199 16.41 -31.10 11.91
CA ARG A 199 15.95 -32.33 12.58
C ARG A 199 17.01 -32.65 13.63
N SER A 200 16.70 -32.43 14.90
CA SER A 200 17.48 -33.07 15.96
C SER A 200 17.41 -34.58 15.68
N VAL A 201 18.48 -35.12 15.17
CA VAL A 201 18.65 -36.58 15.11
C VAL A 201 18.59 -36.98 16.58
N ALA A 202 17.42 -37.46 17.01
CA ALA A 202 17.32 -38.09 18.32
C ALA A 202 18.45 -39.08 18.44
N PRO A 203 19.26 -39.06 19.50
CA PRO A 203 20.26 -40.07 19.69
C PRO A 203 19.58 -41.43 19.54
N SER A 204 20.04 -42.23 18.59
CA SER A 204 19.56 -43.62 18.43
C SER A 204 19.69 -44.28 19.80
N GLU A 205 18.55 -44.59 20.43
CA GLU A 205 18.57 -45.39 21.67
C GLU A 205 19.36 -46.65 21.41
N PRO A 206 20.34 -46.98 22.26
CA PRO A 206 21.08 -48.22 22.11
C PRO A 206 20.14 -49.40 22.22
N ASN A 207 20.17 -50.27 21.22
CA ASN A 207 19.48 -51.53 21.06
C ASN A 207 18.97 -52.13 22.40
N GLN A 208 17.66 -52.12 22.63
CA GLN A 208 17.05 -53.01 23.60
C GLN A 208 16.98 -54.39 22.97
N PRO A 209 17.46 -55.44 23.65
CA PRO A 209 17.42 -56.80 23.14
C PRO A 209 15.96 -57.31 23.05
N ALA A 210 15.66 -57.85 21.89
CA ALA A 210 14.36 -58.48 21.62
C ALA A 210 14.19 -59.72 22.49
N SER A 211 13.27 -59.65 23.46
CA SER A 211 12.74 -60.86 24.08
C SER A 211 11.40 -60.58 24.80
N GLN A 212 10.28 -60.73 24.08
CA GLN A 212 9.07 -61.28 24.65
C GLN A 212 8.12 -61.83 23.56
N PRO A 213 7.50 -62.99 23.76
CA PRO A 213 6.64 -63.64 22.78
C PRO A 213 5.25 -63.01 22.69
N PRO A 214 4.49 -63.24 21.61
CA PRO A 214 3.22 -62.53 21.34
C PRO A 214 2.08 -62.99 22.29
N ALA A 215 1.47 -62.03 22.97
CA ALA A 215 0.23 -62.26 23.69
C ALA A 215 -0.97 -62.17 22.74
N GLN A 216 -1.97 -62.99 22.98
CA GLN A 216 -3.20 -63.21 22.19
C GLN A 216 -4.08 -61.97 22.04
N PRO A 217 -4.89 -61.85 20.97
CA PRO A 217 -5.71 -60.68 20.72
C PRO A 217 -6.97 -60.66 21.63
N SER A 218 -7.07 -59.69 22.50
CA SER A 218 -8.33 -59.33 23.16
C SER A 218 -9.07 -58.30 22.33
N ILE A 219 -10.34 -58.63 22.02
CA ILE A 219 -11.32 -57.74 21.36
C ILE A 219 -11.67 -56.62 22.33
N ALA A 220 -11.22 -55.40 22.09
CA ALA A 220 -11.88 -54.22 22.66
C ALA A 220 -11.35 -52.90 22.04
N THR A 221 -12.27 -52.04 21.72
CA THR A 221 -12.15 -50.60 21.51
C THR A 221 -11.29 -50.11 20.37
N ILE A 222 -11.95 -49.57 19.37
CA ILE A 222 -11.41 -48.72 18.33
C ILE A 222 -10.72 -47.52 19.01
N PRO A 223 -9.39 -47.33 18.90
CA PRO A 223 -8.75 -46.12 19.37
C PRO A 223 -9.14 -45.00 18.40
N THR A 224 -9.74 -43.95 18.92
CA THR A 224 -9.78 -42.64 18.28
C THR A 224 -8.37 -42.37 17.77
N ALA A 225 -8.24 -41.99 16.49
CA ALA A 225 -6.96 -41.79 15.83
C ALA A 225 -6.19 -40.66 16.54
N GLU A 226 -5.44 -41.00 17.58
CA GLU A 226 -4.31 -40.18 18.04
C GLU A 226 -3.23 -40.25 16.96
N GLN A 227 -3.05 -39.14 16.26
CA GLN A 227 -2.01 -38.98 15.28
C GLN A 227 -0.66 -39.31 15.93
N THR A 228 -0.04 -40.36 15.43
CA THR A 228 1.31 -40.79 15.83
C THR A 228 2.28 -39.62 15.74
N PRO A 229 3.19 -39.40 16.71
CA PRO A 229 4.12 -38.24 16.73
C PRO A 229 5.05 -38.13 15.50
N ALA A 230 5.09 -39.14 14.65
CA ALA A 230 5.99 -39.23 13.48
C ALA A 230 5.54 -38.48 12.22
N GLN A 231 4.36 -37.84 12.22
CA GLN A 231 3.81 -37.15 11.03
C GLN A 231 3.56 -35.63 11.21
N ARG A 232 4.10 -35.01 12.25
CA ARG A 232 4.11 -33.54 12.29
C ARG A 232 5.15 -33.05 11.29
N GLU A 233 4.72 -32.42 10.21
CA GLU A 233 5.63 -31.69 9.35
C GLU A 233 6.48 -30.72 10.18
N PRO A 234 7.78 -30.55 9.85
CA PRO A 234 8.65 -29.67 10.63
C PRO A 234 8.04 -28.26 10.63
N GLN A 235 7.61 -27.81 11.81
CA GLN A 235 7.04 -26.48 11.99
C GLN A 235 8.08 -25.43 11.63
N TRP A 236 7.72 -24.48 10.77
CA TRP A 236 8.56 -23.34 10.45
C TRP A 236 8.76 -22.46 11.70
N GLN A 237 9.96 -22.00 11.92
CA GLN A 237 10.29 -21.09 13.02
C GLN A 237 10.76 -19.74 12.50
N ALA A 238 10.47 -18.67 13.25
CA ALA A 238 11.01 -17.37 12.92
C ALA A 238 12.54 -17.40 12.92
N ASN A 239 13.16 -16.78 11.93
CA ASN A 239 14.60 -16.72 11.84
C ASN A 239 15.15 -15.88 13.01
N PRO A 240 16.05 -16.41 13.87
CA PRO A 240 16.60 -15.67 15.00
C PRO A 240 17.44 -14.45 14.61
N SER A 241 17.85 -14.34 13.33
CA SER A 241 18.61 -13.17 12.84
C SER A 241 17.72 -12.00 12.40
N LEU A 242 16.40 -12.05 12.63
CA LEU A 242 15.50 -10.96 12.29
C LEU A 242 15.76 -9.73 13.17
N ILE A 243 15.68 -8.56 12.55
CA ILE A 243 15.88 -7.28 13.23
C ILE A 243 14.50 -6.76 13.66
N TYR A 244 14.26 -6.75 14.97
CA TYR A 244 13.06 -6.17 15.55
C TYR A 244 13.29 -4.69 15.87
N LEU A 245 12.46 -3.82 15.33
CA LEU A 245 12.60 -2.38 15.51
C LEU A 245 12.00 -1.95 16.86
N PRO A 246 12.72 -1.17 17.68
CA PRO A 246 12.14 -0.51 18.84
C PRO A 246 11.12 0.54 18.38
N MET A 247 10.13 0.83 19.25
CA MET A 247 8.96 1.67 18.95
C MET A 247 9.31 3.00 18.25
N VAL A 248 10.30 3.72 18.76
CA VAL A 248 10.66 5.04 18.21
C VAL A 248 11.19 4.92 16.79
N ILE A 249 12.07 3.94 16.54
CA ILE A 249 12.65 3.71 15.21
C ILE A 249 11.55 3.22 14.24
N PHE A 250 10.68 2.32 14.71
CA PHE A 250 9.54 1.85 13.92
C PHE A 250 8.65 2.99 13.46
N ILE A 251 8.21 3.85 14.40
CA ILE A 251 7.38 5.03 14.09
C ILE A 251 8.10 5.97 13.13
N ALA A 252 9.40 6.18 13.32
CA ALA A 252 10.19 7.03 12.43
C ALA A 252 10.24 6.46 11.00
N VAL A 253 10.44 5.14 10.84
CA VAL A 253 10.42 4.46 9.53
C VAL A 253 9.05 4.60 8.87
N VAL A 254 7.96 4.35 9.61
CA VAL A 254 6.60 4.49 9.08
C VAL A 254 6.32 5.92 8.63
N ALA A 255 6.66 6.91 9.47
CA ALA A 255 6.45 8.31 9.15
C ALA A 255 7.28 8.76 7.93
N LEU A 256 8.54 8.30 7.84
CA LEU A 256 9.42 8.58 6.69
C LEU A 256 8.89 7.94 5.40
N MET A 257 8.40 6.69 5.46
CA MET A 257 7.84 6.00 4.30
C MET A 257 6.58 6.71 3.78
N ILE A 258 5.65 7.07 4.65
CA ILE A 258 4.40 7.74 4.25
C ILE A 258 4.71 9.14 3.70
N ALA A 259 5.49 9.96 4.41
CA ALA A 259 5.83 11.31 3.99
C ALA A 259 6.74 11.29 2.74
N GLY A 260 7.75 10.42 2.71
CA GLY A 260 8.69 10.30 1.61
C GLY A 260 8.00 9.88 0.31
N MET A 261 7.16 8.83 0.34
CA MET A 261 6.43 8.37 -0.84
C MET A 261 5.37 9.37 -1.29
N SER A 262 4.67 10.02 -0.35
CA SER A 262 3.72 11.10 -0.66
C SER A 262 4.37 12.22 -1.47
N ASN A 263 5.55 12.69 -1.04
CA ASN A 263 6.29 13.73 -1.78
C ASN A 263 6.92 13.21 -3.07
N ALA A 264 7.38 11.96 -3.10
CA ALA A 264 8.00 11.38 -4.31
C ALA A 264 6.99 11.27 -5.46
N VAL A 265 5.77 10.80 -5.18
CA VAL A 265 4.70 10.76 -6.18
C VAL A 265 4.30 12.17 -6.61
N ASN A 266 4.20 13.12 -5.66
CA ASN A 266 3.86 14.51 -5.97
C ASN A 266 4.89 15.19 -6.89
N ILE A 267 6.19 15.01 -6.63
CA ILE A 267 7.26 15.53 -7.49
C ILE A 267 7.23 14.89 -8.89
N THR A 268 6.79 13.63 -8.99
CA THR A 268 6.71 12.91 -10.27
C THR A 268 5.50 13.31 -11.10
N ASP A 269 4.47 13.95 -10.49
CA ASP A 269 3.26 14.41 -11.20
C ASP A 269 3.50 15.69 -12.02
N GLY A 270 4.59 15.70 -12.78
CA GLY A 270 4.97 16.82 -13.68
C GLY A 270 4.76 16.54 -15.17
N MET A 271 4.44 15.30 -15.55
CA MET A 271 4.18 14.89 -16.93
C MET A 271 2.90 14.08 -17.07
N ASP A 272 2.24 14.25 -18.23
CA ASP A 272 1.00 13.54 -18.58
C ASP A 272 1.21 12.03 -18.49
N GLY A 273 0.42 11.35 -17.66
CA GLY A 273 0.42 9.91 -17.50
C GLY A 273 1.55 9.32 -16.64
N LEU A 274 2.60 10.07 -16.31
CA LEU A 274 3.79 9.52 -15.64
C LEU A 274 3.46 9.01 -14.24
N ALA A 275 2.99 9.87 -13.35
CA ALA A 275 2.69 9.51 -11.97
C ALA A 275 1.58 8.46 -11.89
N GLY A 276 0.51 8.61 -12.69
CA GLY A 276 -0.60 7.65 -12.74
C GLY A 276 -0.18 6.28 -13.24
N GLY A 277 0.64 6.21 -14.30
CA GLY A 277 1.11 4.96 -14.88
C GLY A 277 2.03 4.18 -13.95
N ILE A 278 3.01 4.85 -13.33
CA ILE A 278 3.92 4.22 -12.37
C ILE A 278 3.15 3.78 -11.12
N SER A 279 2.24 4.63 -10.59
CA SER A 279 1.40 4.27 -9.44
C SER A 279 0.54 3.04 -9.71
N ALA A 280 -0.01 2.90 -10.92
CA ALA A 280 -0.78 1.71 -11.30
C ALA A 280 0.07 0.42 -11.26
N ALA A 281 1.28 0.47 -11.85
CA ALA A 281 2.19 -0.68 -11.85
C ALA A 281 2.65 -1.05 -10.44
N VAL A 282 3.04 -0.06 -9.62
CA VAL A 282 3.44 -0.26 -8.22
C VAL A 282 2.29 -0.81 -7.39
N ALA A 283 1.10 -0.24 -7.52
CA ALA A 283 -0.09 -0.70 -6.79
C ALA A 283 -0.47 -2.14 -7.16
N PHE A 284 -0.31 -2.54 -8.43
CA PHE A 284 -0.52 -3.94 -8.84
C PHE A 284 0.48 -4.89 -8.19
N GLY A 285 1.77 -4.52 -8.12
CA GLY A 285 2.77 -5.33 -7.43
C GLY A 285 2.51 -5.42 -5.92
N ILE A 286 2.14 -4.29 -5.28
CA ILE A 286 1.74 -4.26 -3.87
C ILE A 286 0.49 -5.11 -3.61
N PHE A 287 -0.48 -5.11 -4.53
CA PHE A 287 -1.66 -5.99 -4.49
C PHE A 287 -1.26 -7.47 -4.33
N VAL A 288 -0.29 -7.94 -5.13
CA VAL A 288 0.22 -9.31 -5.03
C VAL A 288 0.92 -9.53 -3.69
N LEU A 289 1.77 -8.59 -3.26
CA LEU A 289 2.47 -8.69 -1.98
C LEU A 289 1.52 -8.74 -0.77
N CYS A 290 0.40 -8.02 -0.81
CA CYS A 290 -0.62 -8.08 0.24
C CYS A 290 -1.29 -9.46 0.33
N LEU A 291 -1.62 -10.07 -0.83
CA LEU A 291 -2.16 -11.43 -0.86
C LEU A 291 -1.18 -12.44 -0.27
N VAL A 292 0.12 -12.31 -0.61
CA VAL A 292 1.17 -13.18 -0.08
C VAL A 292 1.35 -13.00 1.42
N ALA A 293 1.47 -11.74 1.90
CA ALA A 293 1.68 -11.47 3.33
C ALA A 293 0.48 -11.86 4.21
N GLY A 294 -0.72 -11.86 3.64
CA GLY A 294 -1.96 -12.24 4.34
C GLY A 294 -2.26 -13.72 4.36
N ASP A 295 -1.59 -14.53 3.56
CA ASP A 295 -1.76 -15.98 3.45
C ASP A 295 -0.56 -16.70 4.07
N GLU A 296 -0.81 -17.61 5.04
CA GLU A 296 0.24 -18.26 5.81
C GLU A 296 1.13 -19.16 4.94
N ASP A 297 0.51 -19.94 4.05
CA ASP A 297 1.23 -20.88 3.21
C ASP A 297 2.10 -20.13 2.18
N ALA A 298 1.54 -19.11 1.54
CA ALA A 298 2.27 -18.29 0.57
C ALA A 298 3.41 -17.50 1.23
N ALA A 299 3.16 -16.90 2.41
CA ALA A 299 4.18 -16.16 3.15
C ALA A 299 5.34 -17.06 3.59
N THR A 300 5.03 -18.25 4.10
CA THR A 300 6.02 -19.24 4.51
C THR A 300 6.81 -19.78 3.31
N TYR A 301 6.14 -20.06 2.20
CA TYR A 301 6.80 -20.53 0.96
C TYR A 301 7.77 -19.50 0.39
N LEU A 302 7.36 -18.23 0.35
CA LEU A 302 8.16 -17.12 -0.18
C LEU A 302 9.10 -16.50 0.88
N LEU A 303 9.08 -17.01 2.11
CA LEU A 303 9.93 -16.58 3.22
C LEU A 303 9.78 -15.07 3.53
N VAL A 304 8.56 -14.55 3.42
CA VAL A 304 8.19 -13.20 3.82
C VAL A 304 7.37 -13.21 5.12
N PRO A 305 7.29 -12.12 5.89
CA PRO A 305 6.49 -12.08 7.11
C PRO A 305 5.01 -12.38 6.85
N HIS A 306 4.44 -13.34 7.55
CA HIS A 306 3.00 -13.53 7.59
C HIS A 306 2.38 -12.54 8.58
N LEU A 307 1.41 -11.77 8.12
CA LEU A 307 0.72 -10.74 8.90
C LEU A 307 -0.79 -10.97 8.76
N PRO A 308 -1.42 -11.63 9.73
CA PRO A 308 -2.86 -11.89 9.72
C PRO A 308 -3.68 -10.60 9.50
N GLY A 309 -4.68 -10.64 8.63
CA GLY A 309 -5.51 -9.50 8.28
C GLY A 309 -4.90 -8.55 7.22
N SER A 310 -3.58 -8.62 6.95
CA SER A 310 -2.94 -7.78 5.93
C SER A 310 -3.42 -8.08 4.50
N GLY A 311 -3.96 -9.27 4.25
CA GLY A 311 -4.57 -9.65 2.98
C GLY A 311 -5.71 -8.70 2.56
N GLU A 312 -6.46 -8.12 3.49
CA GLU A 312 -7.50 -7.12 3.19
C GLU A 312 -6.91 -5.87 2.49
N LEU A 313 -5.63 -5.54 2.74
CA LEU A 313 -4.96 -4.46 2.03
C LEU A 313 -4.84 -4.70 0.51
N ALA A 314 -4.97 -5.95 0.04
CA ALA A 314 -5.05 -6.22 -1.39
C ALA A 314 -6.27 -5.56 -2.04
N ILE A 315 -7.36 -5.36 -1.29
CA ILE A 315 -8.55 -4.66 -1.79
C ILE A 315 -8.25 -3.17 -1.98
N LEU A 316 -7.57 -2.55 -1.02
CA LEU A 316 -7.12 -1.16 -1.12
C LEU A 316 -6.09 -0.97 -2.25
N ALA A 317 -5.12 -1.88 -2.36
CA ALA A 317 -4.11 -1.86 -3.41
C ALA A 317 -4.73 -2.09 -4.80
N GLY A 318 -5.65 -3.05 -4.91
CA GLY A 318 -6.42 -3.31 -6.13
C GLY A 318 -7.26 -2.11 -6.56
N ALA A 319 -7.99 -1.50 -5.61
CA ALA A 319 -8.74 -0.27 -5.88
C ALA A 319 -7.80 0.86 -6.36
N THR A 320 -6.60 0.97 -5.77
CA THR A 320 -5.59 1.96 -6.17
C THR A 320 -5.08 1.70 -7.59
N ALA A 321 -4.74 0.44 -7.92
CA ALA A 321 -4.30 0.07 -9.25
C ALA A 321 -5.38 0.35 -10.32
N GLY A 322 -6.61 -0.06 -10.05
CA GLY A 322 -7.74 0.17 -10.95
C GLY A 322 -8.06 1.64 -11.15
N ALA A 323 -8.07 2.43 -10.06
CA ALA A 323 -8.31 3.87 -10.15
C ALA A 323 -7.23 4.59 -10.96
N CYS A 324 -5.94 4.23 -10.75
CA CYS A 324 -4.83 4.79 -11.52
C CYS A 324 -4.90 4.42 -13.00
N LEU A 325 -5.21 3.16 -13.33
CA LEU A 325 -5.40 2.73 -14.72
C LEU A 325 -6.56 3.45 -15.41
N GLY A 326 -7.70 3.59 -14.70
CA GLY A 326 -8.85 4.35 -15.22
C GLY A 326 -8.54 5.82 -15.41
N PHE A 327 -7.77 6.42 -14.47
CA PHE A 327 -7.34 7.81 -14.58
C PHE A 327 -6.35 8.04 -15.72
N LEU A 328 -5.48 7.07 -15.96
CA LEU A 328 -4.51 7.12 -17.05
C LEU A 328 -5.18 7.33 -18.42
N TRP A 329 -6.39 6.79 -18.63
CA TRP A 329 -7.18 7.02 -19.82
C TRP A 329 -7.46 8.50 -20.10
N TRP A 330 -7.67 9.28 -19.05
CA TRP A 330 -7.93 10.73 -19.11
C TRP A 330 -6.70 11.60 -18.99
N ASN A 331 -5.62 11.05 -18.43
CA ASN A 331 -4.39 11.78 -18.14
C ASN A 331 -3.23 11.47 -19.11
N CYS A 332 -3.36 10.45 -19.99
CA CYS A 332 -2.40 10.22 -21.08
C CYS A 332 -2.39 11.41 -22.04
N GLY A 333 -1.22 11.68 -22.63
CA GLY A 333 -1.00 12.84 -23.49
C GLY A 333 -1.76 12.80 -24.83
N PRO A 334 -2.51 13.88 -25.18
CA PRO A 334 -2.65 15.12 -24.43
C PRO A 334 -3.67 14.98 -23.29
N ALA A 335 -3.26 15.36 -22.06
CA ALA A 335 -4.08 15.14 -20.88
C ALA A 335 -5.38 15.99 -20.90
N HIS A 336 -6.49 15.33 -20.59
CA HIS A 336 -7.80 15.97 -20.42
C HIS A 336 -7.99 16.51 -18.99
N VAL A 337 -7.20 16.02 -18.04
CA VAL A 337 -7.22 16.42 -16.62
C VAL A 337 -5.89 16.13 -15.97
N PHE A 338 -5.42 17.02 -15.11
CA PHE A 338 -4.25 16.79 -14.24
C PHE A 338 -4.66 16.27 -12.88
N MET A 339 -3.79 15.43 -12.30
CA MET A 339 -4.05 14.79 -11.01
C MET A 339 -4.09 15.83 -9.89
N GLY A 340 -3.09 16.69 -9.80
CA GLY A 340 -2.91 17.67 -8.73
C GLY A 340 -2.45 17.05 -7.41
N ASP A 341 -2.17 17.92 -6.44
CA ASP A 341 -1.66 17.51 -5.13
C ASP A 341 -2.66 16.63 -4.36
N THR A 342 -3.96 16.82 -4.60
CA THR A 342 -5.04 15.99 -4.02
C THR A 342 -4.83 14.50 -4.28
N GLY A 343 -4.52 14.14 -5.53
CA GLY A 343 -4.31 12.74 -5.93
C GLY A 343 -2.91 12.25 -5.61
N ALA A 344 -1.91 13.06 -5.94
CA ALA A 344 -0.51 12.67 -5.85
C ALA A 344 -0.07 12.40 -4.41
N LEU A 345 -0.43 13.28 -3.45
CA LEU A 345 -0.11 13.08 -2.03
C LEU A 345 -0.81 11.84 -1.45
N ALA A 346 -2.09 11.65 -1.79
CA ALA A 346 -2.86 10.51 -1.32
C ALA A 346 -2.33 9.18 -1.86
N LEU A 347 -2.03 9.10 -3.15
CA LEU A 347 -1.48 7.88 -3.77
C LEU A 347 -0.14 7.49 -3.16
N GLY A 348 0.79 8.45 -3.09
CA GLY A 348 2.10 8.20 -2.49
C GLY A 348 2.00 7.76 -1.03
N GLY A 349 1.12 8.41 -0.26
CA GLY A 349 0.88 8.03 1.12
C GLY A 349 0.29 6.65 1.30
N VAL A 350 -0.67 6.24 0.46
CA VAL A 350 -1.25 4.88 0.48
C VAL A 350 -0.19 3.84 0.10
N ILE A 351 0.63 4.09 -0.93
CA ILE A 351 1.73 3.20 -1.32
C ILE A 351 2.72 3.04 -0.16
N GLY A 352 3.16 4.15 0.44
CA GLY A 352 4.06 4.14 1.60
C GLY A 352 3.46 3.45 2.82
N TYR A 353 2.17 3.66 3.07
CA TYR A 353 1.43 3.00 4.16
C TYR A 353 1.38 1.48 3.97
N ILE A 354 0.95 1.00 2.79
CA ILE A 354 0.82 -0.44 2.56
C ILE A 354 2.19 -1.11 2.67
N ALA A 355 3.26 -0.49 2.16
CA ALA A 355 4.63 -1.01 2.25
C ALA A 355 5.03 -1.34 3.70
N VAL A 356 4.77 -0.41 4.63
CA VAL A 356 5.10 -0.61 6.05
C VAL A 356 4.11 -1.53 6.76
N ALA A 357 2.85 -1.54 6.34
CA ALA A 357 1.83 -2.41 6.92
C ALA A 357 2.10 -3.88 6.64
N ILE A 358 2.61 -4.22 5.45
CA ILE A 358 2.98 -5.59 5.06
C ILE A 358 4.46 -5.91 5.29
N ARG A 359 5.25 -5.01 5.91
CA ARG A 359 6.70 -5.16 6.20
C ARG A 359 7.55 -5.46 4.96
N GLN A 360 7.20 -4.87 3.82
CA GLN A 360 7.90 -5.03 2.55
C GLN A 360 8.48 -3.69 2.07
N GLU A 361 9.03 -2.90 2.99
CA GLU A 361 9.53 -1.54 2.73
C GLU A 361 10.55 -1.52 1.60
N PHE A 362 11.57 -2.38 1.68
CA PHE A 362 12.64 -2.40 0.67
C PHE A 362 12.18 -2.87 -0.70
N VAL A 363 11.29 -3.88 -0.75
CA VAL A 363 10.75 -4.38 -2.02
C VAL A 363 9.91 -3.29 -2.69
N VAL A 364 9.05 -2.62 -1.91
CA VAL A 364 8.22 -1.53 -2.44
C VAL A 364 9.07 -0.33 -2.85
N LEU A 365 10.13 0.03 -2.08
CA LEU A 365 11.07 1.07 -2.50
C LEU A 365 11.76 0.73 -3.83
N LEU A 366 12.13 -0.53 -4.05
CA LEU A 366 12.70 -0.97 -5.32
C LEU A 366 11.69 -0.84 -6.47
N MET A 367 10.43 -1.24 -6.24
CA MET A 367 9.34 -1.06 -7.22
C MET A 367 9.08 0.43 -7.52
N CYS A 368 9.24 1.28 -6.51
CA CYS A 368 9.12 2.74 -6.59
C CYS A 368 10.38 3.43 -7.12
N GLY A 369 11.31 2.71 -7.74
CA GLY A 369 12.62 3.22 -8.16
C GLY A 369 12.55 4.51 -9.00
N VAL A 370 11.53 4.65 -9.87
CA VAL A 370 11.33 5.88 -10.66
C VAL A 370 10.95 7.05 -9.74
N PHE A 371 10.02 6.87 -8.81
CA PHE A 371 9.65 7.91 -7.83
C PHE A 371 10.85 8.35 -6.98
N ILE A 372 11.68 7.38 -6.58
CA ILE A 372 12.89 7.65 -5.81
C ILE A 372 13.92 8.40 -6.66
N ALA A 373 14.11 8.03 -7.92
CA ALA A 373 15.01 8.73 -8.83
C ALA A 373 14.58 10.20 -9.04
N GLU A 374 13.27 10.44 -9.18
CA GLU A 374 12.71 11.78 -9.34
C GLU A 374 12.98 12.66 -8.11
N ILE A 375 12.63 12.22 -6.91
CA ILE A 375 12.85 13.00 -5.69
C ILE A 375 14.35 13.18 -5.41
N MET A 376 15.16 12.14 -5.61
CA MET A 376 16.60 12.21 -5.41
C MET A 376 17.29 13.18 -6.37
N SER A 377 16.81 13.27 -7.62
CA SER A 377 17.34 14.25 -8.57
C SER A 377 17.14 15.68 -8.09
N VAL A 378 15.99 15.99 -7.47
CA VAL A 378 15.71 17.31 -6.89
C VAL A 378 16.59 17.57 -5.66
N VAL A 379 16.72 16.58 -4.78
CA VAL A 379 17.55 16.68 -3.58
C VAL A 379 19.01 16.92 -3.96
N ILE A 380 19.57 16.08 -4.83
CA ILE A 380 20.96 16.21 -5.33
C ILE A 380 21.18 17.58 -5.99
N GLN A 381 20.28 17.97 -6.89
CA GLN A 381 20.38 19.27 -7.58
C GLN A 381 20.39 20.44 -6.60
N ARG A 382 19.47 20.44 -5.62
CA ARG A 382 19.32 21.53 -4.66
C ARG A 382 20.55 21.66 -3.74
N TYR A 383 21.05 20.53 -3.22
CA TYR A 383 22.23 20.53 -2.34
C TYR A 383 23.51 20.87 -3.11
N TYR A 384 23.72 20.26 -4.28
CA TYR A 384 24.90 20.54 -5.09
C TYR A 384 24.96 22.02 -5.54
N PHE A 385 23.81 22.58 -5.96
CA PHE A 385 23.71 24.00 -6.34
C PHE A 385 24.10 24.93 -5.18
N LYS A 386 23.63 24.61 -3.94
CA LYS A 386 24.00 25.40 -2.76
C LYS A 386 25.48 25.27 -2.41
N LEU A 387 26.03 24.07 -2.45
CA LEU A 387 27.43 23.81 -2.07
C LEU A 387 28.44 24.36 -3.06
N THR A 388 28.08 24.41 -4.34
CA THR A 388 29.00 24.84 -5.42
C THR A 388 28.81 26.29 -5.89
N GLY A 389 27.95 27.05 -5.22
CA GLY A 389 27.67 28.43 -5.57
C GLY A 389 27.01 28.61 -6.92
N GLY A 390 26.13 27.68 -7.36
CA GLY A 390 25.32 27.83 -8.57
C GLY A 390 25.57 26.82 -9.67
N LYS A 391 26.47 25.84 -9.51
CA LYS A 391 26.67 24.76 -10.50
C LYS A 391 25.51 23.75 -10.47
N ARG A 392 25.18 23.21 -11.64
CA ARG A 392 24.08 22.23 -11.81
C ARG A 392 24.62 20.86 -12.15
N VAL A 393 24.09 19.81 -11.54
CA VAL A 393 24.33 18.40 -11.91
C VAL A 393 23.46 18.03 -13.10
N PHE A 394 22.16 18.28 -12.99
CA PHE A 394 21.18 18.03 -14.05
C PHE A 394 20.88 19.34 -14.82
N ARG A 395 20.56 19.23 -16.09
CA ARG A 395 20.10 20.40 -16.91
C ARG A 395 18.85 21.03 -16.31
N CYS A 396 17.94 20.17 -15.80
CA CYS A 396 16.74 20.52 -15.06
C CYS A 396 16.43 19.43 -14.03
N ALA A 397 15.78 19.76 -12.94
CA ALA A 397 15.23 18.81 -11.97
C ALA A 397 13.74 19.17 -11.78
N PRO A 398 12.86 18.18 -11.58
CA PRO A 398 13.05 16.73 -11.49
C PRO A 398 13.60 16.04 -12.75
N PHE A 399 13.96 14.75 -12.64
CA PHE A 399 14.70 14.01 -13.66
C PHE A 399 13.97 13.89 -15.01
N HIS A 400 12.64 13.73 -15.00
CA HIS A 400 11.82 13.69 -16.21
C HIS A 400 11.99 14.98 -17.08
N HIS A 401 12.18 16.14 -16.46
CA HIS A 401 12.47 17.37 -17.20
C HIS A 401 13.89 17.39 -17.79
N HIS A 402 14.84 16.68 -17.18
CA HIS A 402 16.18 16.51 -17.73
C HIS A 402 16.16 15.67 -19.01
N LEU A 403 15.32 14.63 -19.06
CA LEU A 403 15.19 13.75 -20.23
C LEU A 403 14.44 14.41 -21.40
N ASN A 404 13.53 15.35 -21.12
CA ASN A 404 12.76 16.08 -22.12
C ASN A 404 13.53 17.24 -22.80
N ARG A 405 14.74 17.51 -22.36
CA ARG A 405 15.65 18.56 -22.92
C ARG A 405 16.87 17.93 -23.61
#